data_b4614b630c1775746ef61a05fd0b1ace
#
_entry.id   b4614b630c1775746ef61a05fd0b1ace
#
_cell.length_a   1.000
_cell.length_b   1.000
_cell.length_c   1.000
_cell.angle_alpha   90.00
_cell.angle_beta   90.00
_cell.angle_gamma   90.00
#
_symmetry.space_group_name_H-M   'P 1'
#
loop_
_entity.id
_entity.type
_entity.pdbx_description
1 polymer ?
#
loop_
_entity_poly.entity_id
_entity_poly.type
_entity_poly.pdbx_seq_one_letter_code
_entity_poly.pdbx_strand_id
1 'polypeptide(L)'
;MSHAVSPTAPRRLGILQTTSLVTGNLVGSGVFLLPATLALFGNLSLIAWLLTGLGALMLAWIFAQMSLSYPQNGGPHHFVTEAFGQKYGYWVAWGYWVLSWISNAALIVAAVSYIGPLLGNLSSFQILALELGILCVITLINILGIQIAGKFEFIMTSLKLIPLVCIPLAGLYFIDWSTLSFSLPDTEMKFDGLKSAMFLTIWAFVGLETATVTGGEIKNPTKTIPFATLCGTGLALLVYLLGSFVMLNLLGAEPLSVSKAPYADLAGLLFGGSWTTLIAIAAIICCLGSFNGWTMVVGRIAQGAADQKLFPSFFAKTDKNGTPVISLLISASCTLPMLILSLREDLISQFNLIIDVSITLILLIYAACIFAFFKLFYKKIQAQHIAIGIGSLCFVFFSIWAAGIKMIMLSLILLILGLPMYLLQRKHALYRTLNTELTPNT
;
A
#
# COMPACT_ATOMS: atom_id res chain seq x y z
N MET A 1 10.58 -34.70 -0.88
CA MET A 1 9.34 -34.90 -0.11
C MET A 1 8.28 -33.97 -0.72
N SER A 2 7.25 -34.55 -1.32
CA SER A 2 6.12 -33.83 -1.94
C SER A 2 5.33 -33.16 -0.81
N HIS A 3 5.39 -31.84 -0.70
CA HIS A 3 4.49 -31.08 0.14
C HIS A 3 3.09 -31.25 -0.44
N ALA A 4 2.20 -31.89 0.30
CA ALA A 4 0.77 -31.95 -0.02
C ALA A 4 0.28 -30.49 -0.10
N VAL A 5 0.06 -30.03 -1.33
CA VAL A 5 -0.54 -28.73 -1.62
C VAL A 5 -1.96 -28.82 -1.08
N SER A 6 -2.27 -28.01 -0.06
CA SER A 6 -3.65 -27.76 0.38
C SER A 6 -4.51 -27.48 -0.85
N PRO A 7 -5.79 -27.94 -0.94
CA PRO A 7 -6.61 -27.71 -2.10
C PRO A 7 -6.64 -26.21 -2.39
N THR A 8 -6.06 -25.83 -3.53
CA THR A 8 -5.92 -24.43 -3.94
C THR A 8 -7.31 -23.82 -4.01
N ALA A 9 -7.54 -22.74 -3.26
CA ALA A 9 -8.75 -21.95 -3.37
C ALA A 9 -9.03 -21.65 -4.86
N PRO A 10 -10.28 -21.68 -5.32
CA PRO A 10 -10.58 -21.48 -6.73
C PRO A 10 -10.08 -20.12 -7.20
N ARG A 11 -9.22 -20.10 -8.22
CA ARG A 11 -8.65 -18.89 -8.83
C ARG A 11 -9.76 -17.99 -9.38
N ARG A 12 -9.98 -16.85 -8.77
CA ARG A 12 -11.20 -16.04 -8.96
C ARG A 12 -10.94 -14.66 -9.54
N LEU A 13 -9.77 -14.04 -9.23
CA LEU A 13 -9.43 -12.70 -9.72
C LEU A 13 -8.90 -12.76 -11.15
N GLY A 14 -9.52 -11.98 -12.04
CA GLY A 14 -9.05 -11.76 -13.42
C GLY A 14 -8.03 -10.62 -13.50
N ILE A 15 -7.48 -10.40 -14.70
CA ILE A 15 -6.45 -9.37 -14.94
C ILE A 15 -6.91 -7.97 -14.58
N LEU A 16 -8.13 -7.57 -14.91
CA LEU A 16 -8.68 -6.24 -14.60
C LEU A 16 -8.82 -6.03 -13.08
N GLN A 17 -9.38 -7.02 -12.38
CA GLN A 17 -9.54 -6.95 -10.92
C GLN A 17 -8.18 -6.90 -10.20
N THR A 18 -7.20 -7.67 -10.69
CA THR A 18 -5.85 -7.67 -10.10
C THR A 18 -5.12 -6.37 -10.37
N THR A 19 -5.25 -5.81 -11.59
CA THR A 19 -4.66 -4.49 -11.92
C THR A 19 -5.32 -3.39 -11.09
N SER A 20 -6.66 -3.46 -10.92
CA SER A 20 -7.39 -2.53 -10.06
C SER A 20 -6.99 -2.64 -8.59
N LEU A 21 -6.69 -3.85 -8.10
CA LEU A 21 -6.19 -4.05 -6.74
C LEU A 21 -4.84 -3.32 -6.54
N VAL A 22 -3.90 -3.46 -7.47
CA VAL A 22 -2.61 -2.77 -7.40
C VAL A 22 -2.79 -1.26 -7.54
N THR A 23 -3.42 -0.80 -8.63
CA THR A 23 -3.65 0.64 -8.86
C THR A 23 -4.50 1.25 -7.74
N GLY A 24 -5.51 0.52 -7.28
CA GLY A 24 -6.42 0.95 -6.24
C GLY A 24 -5.73 1.13 -4.89
N ASN A 25 -4.82 0.25 -4.54
CA ASN A 25 -4.04 0.39 -3.30
C ASN A 25 -2.98 1.49 -3.39
N LEU A 26 -2.40 1.71 -4.57
CA LEU A 26 -1.45 2.80 -4.80
C LEU A 26 -2.16 4.16 -4.79
N VAL A 27 -3.21 4.33 -5.60
CA VAL A 27 -3.97 5.57 -5.69
C VAL A 27 -4.95 5.67 -4.53
N GLY A 28 -4.44 6.07 -3.35
CA GLY A 28 -5.19 6.23 -2.10
C GLY A 28 -5.52 7.69 -1.79
N SER A 29 -5.76 7.98 -0.51
CA SER A 29 -6.10 9.33 -0.01
C SER A 29 -5.08 10.40 -0.37
N GLY A 30 -3.81 10.03 -0.45
CA GLY A 30 -2.70 10.97 -0.73
C GLY A 30 -2.80 11.67 -2.08
N VAL A 31 -3.44 11.08 -3.10
CA VAL A 31 -3.52 11.68 -4.44
C VAL A 31 -4.16 13.06 -4.44
N PHE A 32 -5.11 13.33 -3.54
CA PHE A 32 -5.83 14.60 -3.49
C PHE A 32 -5.05 15.72 -2.81
N LEU A 33 -4.17 15.40 -1.85
CA LEU A 33 -3.47 16.38 -1.02
C LEU A 33 -1.97 16.50 -1.33
N LEU A 34 -1.33 15.42 -1.83
CA LEU A 34 0.09 15.45 -2.16
C LEU A 34 0.48 16.56 -3.13
N PRO A 35 -0.32 16.92 -4.17
CA PRO A 35 0.04 18.05 -5.04
C PRO A 35 0.22 19.36 -4.26
N ALA A 36 -0.62 19.66 -3.27
CA ALA A 36 -0.47 20.85 -2.43
C ALA A 36 0.79 20.78 -1.56
N THR A 37 1.00 19.66 -0.86
CA THR A 37 2.21 19.48 -0.02
C THR A 37 3.49 19.55 -0.83
N LEU A 38 3.49 19.01 -2.04
CA LEU A 38 4.64 18.99 -2.94
C LEU A 38 4.87 20.33 -3.65
N ALA A 39 3.85 21.19 -3.75
CA ALA A 39 3.97 22.52 -4.38
C ALA A 39 5.04 23.40 -3.72
N LEU A 40 5.30 23.21 -2.41
CA LEU A 40 6.39 23.89 -1.69
C LEU A 40 7.78 23.65 -2.31
N PHE A 41 7.94 22.55 -3.03
CA PHE A 41 9.20 22.19 -3.70
C PHE A 41 9.22 22.59 -5.19
N GLY A 42 8.15 23.21 -5.70
CA GLY A 42 8.06 23.63 -7.10
C GLY A 42 8.38 22.49 -8.08
N ASN A 43 9.21 22.76 -9.08
CA ASN A 43 9.59 21.77 -10.10
C ASN A 43 10.39 20.58 -9.56
N LEU A 44 11.00 20.66 -8.37
CA LEU A 44 11.62 19.49 -7.73
C LEU A 44 10.60 18.40 -7.41
N SER A 45 9.33 18.75 -7.19
CA SER A 45 8.26 17.77 -6.97
C SER A 45 8.07 16.84 -8.18
N LEU A 46 8.19 17.35 -9.40
CA LEU A 46 8.09 16.54 -10.62
C LEU A 46 9.28 15.59 -10.77
N ILE A 47 10.48 16.06 -10.43
CA ILE A 47 11.67 15.21 -10.39
C ILE A 47 11.52 14.12 -9.31
N ALA A 48 11.00 14.48 -8.14
CA ALA A 48 10.74 13.52 -7.07
C ALA A 48 9.74 12.43 -7.52
N TRP A 49 8.66 12.80 -8.19
CA TRP A 49 7.70 11.83 -8.77
C TRP A 49 8.36 10.89 -9.78
N LEU A 50 9.19 11.41 -10.68
CA LEU A 50 9.90 10.59 -11.67
C LEU A 50 10.87 9.62 -11.01
N LEU A 51 11.71 10.09 -10.09
CA LEU A 51 12.71 9.26 -9.42
C LEU A 51 12.05 8.19 -8.53
N THR A 52 11.04 8.59 -7.74
CA THR A 52 10.31 7.66 -6.88
C THR A 52 9.51 6.65 -7.73
N GLY A 53 8.87 7.11 -8.80
CA GLY A 53 8.14 6.25 -9.73
C GLY A 53 9.03 5.25 -10.45
N LEU A 54 10.22 5.66 -10.89
CA LEU A 54 11.21 4.73 -11.48
C LEU A 54 11.68 3.71 -10.44
N GLY A 55 11.96 4.14 -9.20
CA GLY A 55 12.29 3.24 -8.10
C GLY A 55 11.16 2.23 -7.82
N ALA A 56 9.93 2.70 -7.79
CA ALA A 56 8.74 1.86 -7.62
C ALA A 56 8.56 0.87 -8.78
N LEU A 57 8.79 1.27 -10.03
CA LEU A 57 8.74 0.38 -11.19
C LEU A 57 9.84 -0.69 -11.16
N MET A 58 11.05 -0.35 -10.71
CA MET A 58 12.11 -1.33 -10.50
C MET A 58 11.72 -2.36 -9.42
N LEU A 59 11.14 -1.91 -8.29
CA LEU A 59 10.58 -2.79 -7.26
C LEU A 59 9.44 -3.66 -7.80
N ALA A 60 8.49 -3.06 -8.54
CA ALA A 60 7.38 -3.77 -9.18
C ALA A 60 7.88 -4.88 -10.09
N TRP A 61 8.97 -4.63 -10.83
CA TRP A 61 9.60 -5.63 -11.68
C TRP A 61 10.20 -6.79 -10.85
N ILE A 62 10.86 -6.50 -9.72
CA ILE A 62 11.39 -7.54 -8.81
C ILE A 62 10.26 -8.43 -8.29
N PHE A 63 9.16 -7.83 -7.81
CA PHE A 63 8.00 -8.59 -7.33
C PHE A 63 7.34 -9.40 -8.46
N ALA A 64 7.27 -8.83 -9.66
CA ALA A 64 6.80 -9.53 -10.85
C ALA A 64 7.66 -10.78 -11.14
N GLN A 65 8.99 -10.64 -11.14
CA GLN A 65 9.90 -11.77 -11.38
C GLN A 65 9.79 -12.86 -10.30
N MET A 66 9.72 -12.47 -9.03
CA MET A 66 9.54 -13.43 -7.94
C MET A 66 8.22 -14.19 -8.05
N SER A 67 7.14 -13.52 -8.47
CA SER A 67 5.83 -14.16 -8.64
C SER A 67 5.77 -15.19 -9.75
N LEU A 68 6.67 -15.14 -10.75
CA LEU A 68 6.76 -16.16 -11.80
C LEU A 68 7.15 -17.54 -11.24
N SER A 69 8.04 -17.55 -10.26
CA SER A 69 8.54 -18.78 -9.64
C SER A 69 7.75 -19.18 -8.38
N TYR A 70 7.15 -18.21 -7.70
CA TYR A 70 6.49 -18.37 -6.40
C TYR A 70 5.09 -17.70 -6.40
N PRO A 71 4.12 -18.19 -7.21
CA PRO A 71 2.80 -17.55 -7.38
C PRO A 71 1.79 -17.92 -6.29
N GLN A 72 2.25 -18.12 -5.05
CA GLN A 72 1.43 -18.50 -3.90
C GLN A 72 0.98 -17.26 -3.11
N ASN A 73 0.02 -17.43 -2.18
CA ASN A 73 -0.38 -16.36 -1.28
C ASN A 73 0.76 -15.99 -0.33
N GLY A 74 0.81 -14.70 0.02
CA GLY A 74 1.74 -14.19 1.03
C GLY A 74 2.71 -13.11 0.52
N GLY A 75 3.05 -13.10 -0.77
CA GLY A 75 3.92 -12.07 -1.36
C GLY A 75 5.24 -11.90 -0.61
N PRO A 76 5.51 -10.72 0.00
CA PRO A 76 6.79 -10.41 0.64
C PRO A 76 7.31 -11.47 1.60
N HIS A 77 6.48 -11.91 2.56
CA HIS A 77 6.93 -12.88 3.56
C HIS A 77 7.16 -14.27 2.97
N HIS A 78 6.40 -14.65 1.93
CA HIS A 78 6.61 -15.91 1.24
C HIS A 78 7.98 -15.92 0.54
N PHE A 79 8.32 -14.87 -0.21
CA PHE A 79 9.60 -14.77 -0.89
C PHE A 79 10.79 -14.78 0.08
N VAL A 80 10.67 -14.09 1.21
CA VAL A 80 11.73 -14.07 2.23
C VAL A 80 11.83 -15.42 2.96
N THR A 81 10.71 -16.11 3.19
CA THR A 81 10.70 -17.46 3.75
C THR A 81 11.42 -18.46 2.84
N GLU A 82 11.13 -18.45 1.54
CA GLU A 82 11.79 -19.31 0.55
C GLU A 82 13.31 -19.02 0.45
N ALA A 83 13.68 -17.75 0.54
CA ALA A 83 15.09 -17.37 0.46
C ALA A 83 15.86 -17.66 1.75
N PHE A 84 15.34 -17.29 2.90
CA PHE A 84 16.09 -17.23 4.16
C PHE A 84 15.53 -18.10 5.29
N GLY A 85 14.37 -18.73 5.06
CA GLY A 85 13.72 -19.60 6.02
C GLY A 85 12.72 -18.89 6.94
N GLN A 86 11.98 -19.69 7.71
CA GLN A 86 10.85 -19.27 8.52
C GLN A 86 11.16 -18.14 9.51
N LYS A 87 12.36 -18.12 10.09
CA LYS A 87 12.75 -17.10 11.06
C LYS A 87 12.68 -15.69 10.46
N TYR A 88 13.20 -15.48 9.27
CA TYR A 88 13.19 -14.18 8.59
C TYR A 88 11.82 -13.88 7.98
N GLY A 89 11.17 -14.90 7.42
CA GLY A 89 9.80 -14.78 6.93
C GLY A 89 8.80 -14.31 7.98
N TYR A 90 8.96 -14.76 9.23
CA TYR A 90 8.13 -14.32 10.35
C TYR A 90 8.16 -12.81 10.56
N TRP A 91 9.36 -12.21 10.61
CA TRP A 91 9.49 -10.77 10.84
C TRP A 91 8.91 -9.94 9.71
N VAL A 92 9.05 -10.41 8.48
CA VAL A 92 8.41 -9.79 7.31
C VAL A 92 6.89 -9.94 7.38
N ALA A 93 6.37 -11.12 7.72
CA ALA A 93 4.94 -11.35 7.87
C ALA A 93 4.33 -10.47 8.96
N TRP A 94 4.97 -10.40 10.13
CA TRP A 94 4.55 -9.57 11.25
C TRP A 94 4.52 -8.10 10.87
N GLY A 95 5.64 -7.56 10.36
CA GLY A 95 5.73 -6.16 9.98
C GLY A 95 4.72 -5.79 8.90
N TYR A 96 4.54 -6.65 7.88
CA TYR A 96 3.62 -6.40 6.79
C TYR A 96 2.15 -6.47 7.24
N TRP A 97 1.81 -7.38 8.14
CA TRP A 97 0.48 -7.46 8.72
C TRP A 97 0.15 -6.24 9.59
N VAL A 98 1.10 -5.82 10.45
CA VAL A 98 0.92 -4.66 11.33
C VAL A 98 0.75 -3.37 10.54
N LEU A 99 1.63 -3.09 9.56
CA LEU A 99 1.50 -1.88 8.75
C LEU A 99 0.19 -1.85 7.96
N SER A 100 -0.34 -3.02 7.55
CA SER A 100 -1.55 -3.09 6.73
C SER A 100 -2.80 -2.66 7.51
N TRP A 101 -2.99 -3.10 8.76
CA TRP A 101 -4.14 -2.63 9.55
C TRP A 101 -3.96 -1.20 10.08
N ILE A 102 -2.73 -0.72 10.25
CA ILE A 102 -2.45 0.70 10.52
C ILE A 102 -2.86 1.55 9.31
N SER A 103 -2.47 1.14 8.10
CA SER A 103 -2.86 1.82 6.86
C SER A 103 -4.38 1.84 6.66
N ASN A 104 -5.08 0.78 7.06
CA ASN A 104 -6.53 0.72 7.05
C ASN A 104 -7.15 1.82 7.94
N ALA A 105 -6.63 2.04 9.14
CA ALA A 105 -7.08 3.13 10.01
C ALA A 105 -6.90 4.49 9.33
N ALA A 106 -5.73 4.74 8.74
CA ALA A 106 -5.46 5.99 8.02
C ALA A 106 -6.46 6.26 6.88
N LEU A 107 -6.81 5.21 6.12
CA LEU A 107 -7.78 5.32 5.01
C LEU A 107 -9.20 5.58 5.51
N ILE A 108 -9.61 4.99 6.63
CA ILE A 108 -10.91 5.23 7.25
C ILE A 108 -11.01 6.68 7.75
N VAL A 109 -10.00 7.13 8.51
CA VAL A 109 -9.93 8.51 9.03
C VAL A 109 -9.94 9.50 7.88
N ALA A 110 -9.18 9.26 6.80
CA ALA A 110 -9.18 10.09 5.61
C ALA A 110 -10.56 10.11 4.93
N ALA A 111 -11.26 8.98 4.80
CA ALA A 111 -12.61 8.94 4.25
C ALA A 111 -13.59 9.82 5.07
N VAL A 112 -13.57 9.69 6.39
CA VAL A 112 -14.44 10.46 7.29
C VAL A 112 -14.10 11.95 7.26
N SER A 113 -12.83 12.32 7.09
CA SER A 113 -12.41 13.73 6.95
C SER A 113 -13.01 14.42 5.70
N TYR A 114 -13.29 13.66 4.62
CA TYR A 114 -14.01 14.15 3.44
C TYR A 114 -15.53 14.09 3.59
N ILE A 115 -16.07 13.16 4.40
CA ILE A 115 -17.50 13.04 4.68
C ILE A 115 -17.96 14.16 5.62
N GLY A 116 -17.17 14.50 6.64
CA GLY A 116 -17.52 15.49 7.67
C GLY A 116 -18.04 16.81 7.10
N PRO A 117 -17.31 17.50 6.22
CA PRO A 117 -17.77 18.77 5.62
C PRO A 117 -19.07 18.67 4.83
N LEU A 118 -19.45 17.49 4.34
CA LEU A 118 -20.71 17.25 3.60
C LEU A 118 -21.89 17.08 4.54
N LEU A 119 -21.66 16.61 5.78
CA LEU A 119 -22.71 16.35 6.79
C LEU A 119 -22.83 17.48 7.82
N GLY A 120 -21.88 18.42 7.87
CA GLY A 120 -21.79 19.49 8.85
C GLY A 120 -20.93 19.16 10.06
N ASN A 121 -21.10 19.89 11.16
CA ASN A 121 -20.28 19.69 12.36
C ASN A 121 -20.67 18.39 13.07
N LEU A 122 -19.79 17.39 12.97
CA LEU A 122 -19.97 16.10 13.62
C LEU A 122 -19.33 16.10 15.00
N SER A 123 -19.99 15.51 15.99
CA SER A 123 -19.40 15.22 17.29
C SER A 123 -18.41 14.05 17.17
N SER A 124 -17.47 13.93 18.13
CA SER A 124 -16.52 12.81 18.15
C SER A 124 -17.20 11.44 18.16
N PHE A 125 -18.39 11.33 18.79
CA PHE A 125 -19.17 10.10 18.77
C PHE A 125 -19.71 9.78 17.37
N GLN A 126 -20.20 10.79 16.62
CA GLN A 126 -20.66 10.60 15.25
C GLN A 126 -19.53 10.25 14.28
N ILE A 127 -18.35 10.87 14.48
CA ILE A 127 -17.12 10.52 13.73
C ILE A 127 -16.78 9.05 13.97
N LEU A 128 -16.69 8.62 15.23
CA LEU A 128 -16.39 7.21 15.56
C LEU A 128 -17.45 6.25 14.99
N ALA A 129 -18.72 6.60 15.06
CA ALA A 129 -19.81 5.79 14.51
C ALA A 129 -19.68 5.60 12.99
N LEU A 130 -19.29 6.65 12.26
CA LEU A 130 -19.01 6.59 10.82
C LEU A 130 -17.78 5.71 10.54
N GLU A 131 -16.70 5.90 11.27
CA GLU A 131 -15.48 5.11 11.13
C GLU A 131 -15.74 3.61 11.35
N LEU A 132 -16.46 3.26 12.43
CA LEU A 132 -16.87 1.89 12.72
C LEU A 132 -17.83 1.34 11.67
N GLY A 133 -18.75 2.15 11.19
CA GLY A 133 -19.67 1.78 10.09
C GLY A 133 -18.90 1.43 8.82
N ILE A 134 -17.95 2.25 8.42
CA ILE A 134 -17.07 2.01 7.26
C ILE A 134 -16.25 0.73 7.47
N LEU A 135 -15.62 0.57 8.65
CA LEU A 135 -14.85 -0.63 9.01
C LEU A 135 -15.71 -1.89 8.88
N CYS A 136 -16.93 -1.89 9.45
CA CYS A 136 -17.85 -3.02 9.40
C CYS A 136 -18.28 -3.34 7.96
N VAL A 137 -18.72 -2.35 7.19
CA VAL A 137 -19.23 -2.56 5.82
C VAL A 137 -18.16 -3.14 4.91
N ILE A 138 -16.95 -2.56 4.89
CA ILE A 138 -15.87 -3.04 4.04
C ILE A 138 -15.36 -4.42 4.51
N THR A 139 -15.29 -4.66 5.82
CA THR A 139 -14.94 -5.99 6.34
C THR A 139 -15.98 -7.03 5.93
N LEU A 140 -17.28 -6.71 5.99
CA LEU A 140 -18.35 -7.61 5.52
C LEU A 140 -18.25 -7.89 4.02
N ILE A 141 -17.99 -6.88 3.17
CA ILE A 141 -17.77 -7.07 1.72
C ILE A 141 -16.63 -8.09 1.50
N ASN A 142 -15.55 -8.01 2.27
CA ASN A 142 -14.43 -8.94 2.17
C ASN A 142 -14.75 -10.34 2.71
N ILE A 143 -15.58 -10.46 3.75
CA ILE A 143 -16.07 -11.76 4.27
C ILE A 143 -16.96 -12.46 3.25
N LEU A 144 -17.74 -11.73 2.45
CA LEU A 144 -18.55 -12.30 1.37
C LEU A 144 -17.72 -12.96 0.26
N GLY A 145 -16.42 -12.77 0.28
CA GLY A 145 -15.45 -13.45 -0.57
C GLY A 145 -14.76 -12.57 -1.59
N ILE A 146 -13.61 -13.07 -2.06
CA ILE A 146 -12.68 -12.30 -2.89
C ILE A 146 -13.28 -11.86 -4.24
N GLN A 147 -14.26 -12.59 -4.78
CA GLN A 147 -14.92 -12.17 -6.03
C GLN A 147 -15.75 -10.91 -5.85
N ILE A 148 -16.48 -10.80 -4.74
CA ILE A 148 -17.31 -9.62 -4.42
C ILE A 148 -16.40 -8.44 -4.10
N ALA A 149 -15.42 -8.65 -3.20
CA ALA A 149 -14.44 -7.63 -2.86
C ALA A 149 -13.63 -7.14 -4.09
N GLY A 150 -13.22 -8.05 -4.97
CA GLY A 150 -12.51 -7.70 -6.20
C GLY A 150 -13.37 -6.98 -7.26
N LYS A 151 -14.68 -7.28 -7.34
CA LYS A 151 -15.60 -6.49 -8.18
C LYS A 151 -15.81 -5.09 -7.61
N PHE A 152 -15.98 -4.99 -6.31
CA PHE A 152 -16.10 -3.70 -5.62
C PHE A 152 -14.84 -2.87 -5.82
N GLU A 153 -13.65 -3.46 -5.67
CA GLU A 153 -12.36 -2.83 -5.93
C GLU A 153 -12.26 -2.29 -7.36
N PHE A 154 -12.66 -3.10 -8.34
CA PHE A 154 -12.66 -2.69 -9.75
C PHE A 154 -13.55 -1.47 -10.00
N ILE A 155 -14.77 -1.47 -9.44
CA ILE A 155 -15.72 -0.35 -9.56
C ILE A 155 -15.16 0.91 -8.90
N MET A 156 -14.70 0.82 -7.64
CA MET A 156 -14.15 1.95 -6.90
C MET A 156 -12.91 2.53 -7.59
N THR A 157 -11.99 1.67 -8.06
CA THR A 157 -10.79 2.10 -8.79
C THR A 157 -11.15 2.76 -10.12
N SER A 158 -12.12 2.24 -10.86
CA SER A 158 -12.58 2.88 -12.09
C SER A 158 -13.19 4.26 -11.83
N LEU A 159 -14.05 4.38 -10.82
CA LEU A 159 -14.72 5.65 -10.48
C LEU A 159 -13.72 6.72 -10.02
N LYS A 160 -12.72 6.35 -9.19
CA LYS A 160 -11.74 7.33 -8.71
C LYS A 160 -10.77 7.79 -9.80
N LEU A 161 -10.44 6.93 -10.76
CA LEU A 161 -9.53 7.28 -11.85
C LEU A 161 -10.15 8.28 -12.83
N ILE A 162 -11.48 8.30 -12.98
CA ILE A 162 -12.17 9.24 -13.89
C ILE A 162 -11.78 10.70 -13.58
N PRO A 163 -12.07 11.28 -12.41
CA PRO A 163 -11.72 12.67 -12.14
C PRO A 163 -10.19 12.88 -12.08
N LEU A 164 -9.44 11.91 -11.55
CA LEU A 164 -7.99 12.01 -11.39
C LEU A 164 -7.24 12.04 -12.73
N VAL A 165 -7.84 11.51 -13.78
CA VAL A 165 -7.26 11.52 -15.14
C VAL A 165 -7.92 12.60 -16.01
N CYS A 166 -9.25 12.69 -16.02
CA CYS A 166 -9.98 13.59 -16.93
C CYS A 166 -9.73 15.07 -16.62
N ILE A 167 -9.69 15.46 -15.32
CA ILE A 167 -9.47 16.87 -14.95
C ILE A 167 -8.06 17.33 -15.37
N PRO A 168 -6.96 16.62 -15.03
CA PRO A 168 -5.63 17.02 -15.50
C PRO A 168 -5.46 16.93 -17.03
N LEU A 169 -6.06 15.93 -17.70
CA LEU A 169 -6.03 15.87 -19.17
C LEU A 169 -6.70 17.08 -19.81
N ALA A 170 -7.85 17.50 -19.31
CA ALA A 170 -8.49 18.74 -19.75
C ALA A 170 -7.59 19.95 -19.46
N GLY A 171 -6.91 19.98 -18.31
CA GLY A 171 -5.98 21.05 -17.94
C GLY A 171 -4.81 21.19 -18.89
N LEU A 172 -4.31 20.12 -19.52
CA LEU A 172 -3.23 20.21 -20.52
C LEU A 172 -3.55 21.15 -21.69
N TYR A 173 -4.84 21.26 -22.05
CA TYR A 173 -5.29 22.16 -23.12
C TYR A 173 -5.11 23.64 -22.77
N PHE A 174 -5.17 23.97 -21.48
CA PHE A 174 -5.10 25.35 -20.98
C PHE A 174 -3.66 25.78 -20.60
N ILE A 175 -2.69 24.88 -20.67
CA ILE A 175 -1.28 25.21 -20.39
C ILE A 175 -0.73 26.06 -21.55
N ASP A 176 -0.17 27.22 -21.25
CA ASP A 176 0.62 27.98 -22.18
C ASP A 176 2.05 27.40 -22.26
N TRP A 177 2.26 26.57 -23.26
CA TRP A 177 3.53 25.88 -23.49
C TRP A 177 4.70 26.82 -23.82
N SER A 178 4.41 28.08 -24.21
CA SER A 178 5.44 29.08 -24.54
C SER A 178 6.05 29.75 -23.30
N THR A 179 5.31 29.74 -22.19
CA THR A 179 5.72 30.34 -20.91
C THR A 179 6.29 29.36 -19.92
N LEU A 180 6.32 28.07 -20.29
CA LEU A 180 6.85 27.02 -19.43
C LEU A 180 8.32 27.29 -19.05
N SER A 181 8.55 27.67 -17.79
CA SER A 181 9.86 27.79 -17.22
C SER A 181 10.16 26.68 -16.24
N PHE A 182 11.18 25.87 -16.53
CA PHE A 182 11.63 24.85 -15.60
C PHE A 182 12.75 25.42 -14.73
N SER A 183 12.36 26.24 -13.72
CA SER A 183 13.31 26.79 -12.75
C SER A 183 13.50 25.80 -11.60
N LEU A 184 14.76 25.57 -11.25
CA LEU A 184 15.13 24.80 -10.05
C LEU A 184 15.62 25.79 -8.98
N PRO A 185 15.32 25.58 -7.70
CA PRO A 185 15.84 26.38 -6.61
C PRO A 185 17.38 26.33 -6.54
N ASP A 186 18.01 27.20 -5.74
CA ASP A 186 19.47 27.26 -5.56
C ASP A 186 20.07 25.95 -5.03
N THR A 187 21.37 25.73 -5.27
CA THR A 187 22.01 24.40 -5.20
C THR A 187 21.95 23.74 -3.84
N GLU A 188 22.02 24.47 -2.73
CA GLU A 188 21.97 23.91 -1.38
C GLU A 188 20.55 23.47 -1.00
N MET A 189 19.51 24.21 -1.40
CA MET A 189 18.11 23.82 -1.19
C MET A 189 17.65 22.68 -2.11
N LYS A 190 18.37 22.39 -3.20
CA LYS A 190 17.98 21.35 -4.16
C LYS A 190 17.99 19.95 -3.55
N PHE A 191 19.05 19.62 -2.83
CA PHE A 191 19.23 18.25 -2.34
C PHE A 191 18.28 17.93 -1.18
N ASP A 192 18.17 18.81 -0.19
CA ASP A 192 17.27 18.60 0.95
C ASP A 192 15.80 18.71 0.54
N GLY A 193 15.47 19.61 -0.38
CA GLY A 193 14.14 19.71 -0.96
C GLY A 193 13.76 18.45 -1.76
N LEU A 194 14.66 17.95 -2.61
CA LEU A 194 14.43 16.71 -3.36
C LEU A 194 14.29 15.49 -2.44
N LYS A 195 15.15 15.36 -1.42
CA LYS A 195 15.07 14.31 -0.40
C LYS A 195 13.70 14.31 0.29
N SER A 196 13.25 15.48 0.74
CA SER A 196 11.96 15.63 1.42
C SER A 196 10.79 15.33 0.49
N ALA A 197 10.82 15.85 -0.75
CA ALA A 197 9.80 15.59 -1.75
C ALA A 197 9.74 14.09 -2.13
N MET A 198 10.89 13.43 -2.31
CA MET A 198 10.94 11.98 -2.56
C MET A 198 10.36 11.18 -1.40
N PHE A 199 10.67 11.53 -0.14
CA PHE A 199 10.11 10.84 1.02
C PHE A 199 8.57 10.94 1.06
N LEU A 200 8.01 12.11 0.76
CA LEU A 200 6.56 12.30 0.66
C LEU A 200 5.92 11.47 -0.46
N THR A 201 6.59 11.35 -1.61
CA THR A 201 6.06 10.61 -2.77
C THR A 201 6.11 9.09 -2.60
N ILE A 202 6.96 8.54 -1.71
CA ILE A 202 7.08 7.09 -1.47
C ILE A 202 5.75 6.49 -0.97
N TRP A 203 5.02 7.19 -0.10
CA TRP A 203 3.73 6.74 0.40
C TRP A 203 2.76 6.36 -0.72
N ALA A 204 2.80 7.10 -1.82
CA ALA A 204 1.96 6.89 -2.99
C ALA A 204 2.25 5.58 -3.75
N PHE A 205 3.39 4.92 -3.48
CA PHE A 205 3.79 3.67 -4.10
C PHE A 205 3.80 2.47 -3.14
N VAL A 206 3.33 2.64 -1.91
CA VAL A 206 3.12 1.52 -0.98
C VAL A 206 1.90 0.73 -1.44
N GLY A 207 2.07 -0.56 -1.68
CA GLY A 207 1.03 -1.44 -2.19
C GLY A 207 1.26 -2.00 -3.59
N LEU A 208 2.38 -1.64 -4.24
CA LEU A 208 2.74 -2.17 -5.57
C LEU A 208 2.86 -3.71 -5.60
N GLU A 209 3.14 -4.33 -4.46
CA GLU A 209 3.31 -5.77 -4.27
C GLU A 209 2.00 -6.52 -4.02
N THR A 210 0.87 -5.83 -3.85
CA THR A 210 -0.39 -6.41 -3.36
C THR A 210 -0.96 -7.54 -4.22
N ALA A 211 -0.71 -7.52 -5.54
CA ALA A 211 -1.04 -8.64 -6.40
C ALA A 211 -0.32 -9.93 -6.00
N THR A 212 0.90 -9.86 -5.49
CA THR A 212 1.67 -11.04 -5.07
C THR A 212 1.12 -11.67 -3.79
N VAL A 213 0.45 -10.88 -2.95
CA VAL A 213 -0.15 -11.34 -1.69
C VAL A 213 -1.35 -12.26 -1.95
N THR A 214 -2.13 -11.98 -2.99
CA THR A 214 -3.31 -12.74 -3.39
C THR A 214 -3.02 -13.77 -4.49
N GLY A 215 -1.76 -14.11 -4.72
CA GLY A 215 -1.29 -14.89 -5.87
C GLY A 215 -1.99 -16.23 -6.07
N GLY A 216 -2.35 -16.95 -5.01
CA GLY A 216 -3.06 -18.21 -5.05
C GLY A 216 -4.50 -18.10 -5.57
N GLU A 217 -5.11 -16.91 -5.55
CA GLU A 217 -6.50 -16.66 -5.96
C GLU A 217 -6.60 -16.00 -7.35
N ILE A 218 -5.47 -15.71 -7.99
CA ILE A 218 -5.40 -15.04 -9.29
C ILE A 218 -5.44 -16.06 -10.44
N LYS A 219 -6.26 -15.77 -11.44
CA LYS A 219 -6.29 -16.53 -12.70
C LYS A 219 -5.00 -16.28 -13.48
N ASN A 220 -4.37 -17.36 -13.97
CA ASN A 220 -3.12 -17.30 -14.75
C ASN A 220 -2.06 -16.41 -14.05
N PRO A 221 -1.67 -16.71 -12.78
CA PRO A 221 -0.88 -15.81 -11.95
C PRO A 221 0.44 -15.42 -12.59
N THR A 222 1.10 -16.32 -13.32
CA THR A 222 2.37 -16.06 -14.01
C THR A 222 2.28 -15.00 -15.10
N LYS A 223 1.10 -14.71 -15.63
CA LYS A 223 0.87 -13.62 -16.61
C LYS A 223 0.22 -12.42 -15.93
N THR A 224 -0.78 -12.69 -15.07
CA THR A 224 -1.62 -11.64 -14.48
C THR A 224 -0.88 -10.83 -13.43
N ILE A 225 -0.08 -11.45 -12.54
CA ILE A 225 0.62 -10.73 -11.48
C ILE A 225 1.68 -9.77 -12.06
N PRO A 226 2.61 -10.22 -12.95
CA PRO A 226 3.57 -9.30 -13.55
C PRO A 226 2.91 -8.13 -14.28
N PHE A 227 1.88 -8.41 -15.07
CA PHE A 227 1.14 -7.37 -15.78
C PHE A 227 0.50 -6.37 -14.81
N ALA A 228 -0.26 -6.86 -13.83
CA ALA A 228 -0.98 -6.01 -12.88
C ALA A 228 -0.03 -5.15 -12.04
N THR A 229 1.08 -5.73 -11.59
CA THR A 229 2.09 -5.04 -10.77
C THR A 229 2.77 -3.92 -11.57
N LEU A 230 3.24 -4.20 -12.78
CA LEU A 230 3.94 -3.21 -13.61
C LEU A 230 2.98 -2.15 -14.16
N CYS A 231 1.87 -2.58 -14.78
CA CYS A 231 0.90 -1.65 -15.36
C CYS A 231 0.18 -0.84 -14.28
N GLY A 232 -0.17 -1.46 -13.15
CA GLY A 232 -0.80 -0.76 -12.03
C GLY A 232 0.10 0.32 -11.43
N THR A 233 1.38 0.01 -11.24
CA THR A 233 2.38 0.97 -10.74
C THR A 233 2.65 2.08 -11.77
N GLY A 234 2.76 1.73 -13.06
CA GLY A 234 2.94 2.70 -14.14
C GLY A 234 1.75 3.65 -14.29
N LEU A 235 0.52 3.13 -14.18
CA LEU A 235 -0.69 3.96 -14.22
C LEU A 235 -0.76 4.92 -13.01
N ALA A 236 -0.43 4.44 -11.81
CA ALA A 236 -0.36 5.31 -10.63
C ALA A 236 0.66 6.43 -10.82
N LEU A 237 1.87 6.12 -11.30
CA LEU A 237 2.89 7.13 -11.61
C LEU A 237 2.37 8.18 -12.61
N LEU A 238 1.71 7.76 -13.67
CA LEU A 238 1.15 8.67 -14.67
C LEU A 238 0.09 9.60 -14.08
N VAL A 239 -0.81 9.08 -13.24
CA VAL A 239 -1.84 9.87 -12.57
C VAL A 239 -1.21 10.92 -11.65
N TYR A 240 -0.24 10.53 -10.84
CA TYR A 240 0.43 11.45 -9.91
C TYR A 240 1.24 12.52 -10.63
N LEU A 241 2.02 12.11 -11.64
CA LEU A 241 2.86 13.04 -12.39
C LEU A 241 2.01 14.03 -13.19
N LEU A 242 0.98 13.53 -13.89
CA LEU A 242 0.08 14.35 -14.68
C LEU A 242 -0.67 15.36 -13.81
N GLY A 243 -1.26 14.90 -12.70
CA GLY A 243 -1.98 15.76 -11.76
C GLY A 243 -1.08 16.84 -11.19
N SER A 244 0.09 16.47 -10.67
CA SER A 244 1.05 17.44 -10.09
C SER A 244 1.57 18.43 -11.12
N PHE A 245 1.89 17.95 -12.34
CA PHE A 245 2.36 18.81 -13.43
C PHE A 245 1.32 19.86 -13.81
N VAL A 246 0.08 19.45 -14.05
CA VAL A 246 -0.98 20.37 -14.50
C VAL A 246 -1.35 21.36 -13.40
N MET A 247 -1.50 20.90 -12.15
CA MET A 247 -1.82 21.79 -11.03
C MET A 247 -0.72 22.82 -10.77
N LEU A 248 0.54 22.39 -10.80
CA LEU A 248 1.67 23.30 -10.59
C LEU A 248 1.71 24.41 -11.65
N ASN A 249 1.42 24.08 -12.91
CA ASN A 249 1.48 25.04 -14.01
C ASN A 249 0.25 25.94 -14.12
N LEU A 250 -0.96 25.46 -13.79
CA LEU A 250 -2.18 26.25 -13.92
C LEU A 250 -2.54 27.03 -12.66
N LEU A 251 -2.35 26.42 -11.48
CA LEU A 251 -2.63 27.07 -10.19
C LEU A 251 -1.44 27.88 -9.67
N GLY A 252 -0.22 27.48 -10.04
CA GLY A 252 1.02 28.04 -9.48
C GLY A 252 1.38 27.42 -8.13
N ALA A 253 2.68 27.48 -7.77
CA ALA A 253 3.19 26.81 -6.56
C ALA A 253 2.63 27.40 -5.26
N GLU A 254 2.57 28.73 -5.13
CA GLU A 254 2.12 29.40 -3.91
C GLU A 254 0.63 29.18 -3.62
N PRO A 255 -0.33 29.44 -4.55
CA PRO A 255 -1.76 29.12 -4.32
C PRO A 255 -1.99 27.62 -4.10
N LEU A 256 -1.30 26.76 -4.83
CA LEU A 256 -1.41 25.32 -4.70
C LEU A 256 -0.97 24.83 -3.32
N SER A 257 0.10 25.39 -2.74
CA SER A 257 0.65 24.98 -1.44
C SER A 257 -0.31 25.17 -0.26
N VAL A 258 -1.22 26.12 -0.35
CA VAL A 258 -2.22 26.42 0.68
C VAL A 258 -3.59 25.82 0.37
N SER A 259 -3.74 25.16 -0.77
CA SER A 259 -4.99 24.56 -1.20
C SER A 259 -5.38 23.37 -0.31
N LYS A 260 -6.62 23.35 0.16
CA LYS A 260 -7.22 22.22 0.89
C LYS A 260 -7.88 21.19 -0.03
N ALA A 261 -8.10 21.56 -1.29
CA ALA A 261 -8.76 20.71 -2.27
C ALA A 261 -8.23 20.96 -3.70
N PRO A 262 -6.95 20.65 -3.99
CA PRO A 262 -6.26 20.99 -5.25
C PRO A 262 -7.01 20.61 -6.52
N TYR A 263 -7.63 19.42 -6.55
CA TYR A 263 -8.43 18.98 -7.69
C TYR A 263 -9.73 19.78 -7.87
N ALA A 264 -10.33 20.26 -6.77
CA ALA A 264 -11.52 21.10 -6.85
C ALA A 264 -11.16 22.48 -7.37
N ASP A 265 -10.04 23.04 -6.92
CA ASP A 265 -9.54 24.33 -7.36
C ASP A 265 -9.18 24.30 -8.85
N LEU A 266 -8.49 23.24 -9.30
CA LEU A 266 -8.20 23.02 -10.71
C LEU A 266 -9.49 22.90 -11.54
N ALA A 267 -10.47 22.09 -11.11
CA ALA A 267 -11.72 21.93 -11.82
C ALA A 267 -12.53 23.24 -11.86
N GLY A 268 -12.51 24.02 -10.78
CA GLY A 268 -13.11 25.37 -10.73
C GLY A 268 -12.47 26.35 -11.72
N LEU A 269 -11.14 26.32 -11.85
CA LEU A 269 -10.41 27.13 -12.84
C LEU A 269 -10.78 26.75 -14.28
N LEU A 270 -10.88 25.44 -14.57
CA LEU A 270 -11.09 24.93 -15.93
C LEU A 270 -12.54 25.07 -16.41
N PHE A 271 -13.51 24.80 -15.52
CA PHE A 271 -14.90 24.63 -15.90
C PHE A 271 -15.86 25.66 -15.26
N GLY A 272 -15.31 26.51 -14.37
CA GLY A 272 -16.11 27.42 -13.56
C GLY A 272 -16.95 26.70 -12.50
N GLY A 273 -17.58 27.50 -11.60
CA GLY A 273 -18.45 26.96 -10.55
C GLY A 273 -17.71 26.26 -9.41
N SER A 274 -18.47 25.59 -8.54
CA SER A 274 -17.94 24.88 -7.38
C SER A 274 -17.92 23.36 -7.62
N TRP A 275 -16.73 22.77 -7.56
CA TRP A 275 -16.49 21.34 -7.73
C TRP A 275 -16.18 20.63 -6.41
N THR A 276 -16.19 21.36 -5.30
CA THR A 276 -15.75 20.86 -3.98
C THR A 276 -16.52 19.61 -3.56
N THR A 277 -17.85 19.60 -3.70
CA THR A 277 -18.68 18.44 -3.34
C THR A 277 -18.36 17.21 -4.21
N LEU A 278 -18.23 17.40 -5.54
CA LEU A 278 -17.94 16.29 -6.45
C LEU A 278 -16.57 15.69 -6.19
N ILE A 279 -15.58 16.54 -5.95
CA ILE A 279 -14.22 16.09 -5.64
C ILE A 279 -14.15 15.45 -4.24
N ALA A 280 -14.89 15.96 -3.25
CA ALA A 280 -15.01 15.30 -1.95
C ALA A 280 -15.61 13.89 -2.09
N ILE A 281 -16.66 13.72 -2.89
CA ILE A 281 -17.22 12.38 -3.18
C ILE A 281 -16.19 11.48 -3.87
N ALA A 282 -15.45 12.00 -4.83
CA ALA A 282 -14.37 11.23 -5.50
C ALA A 282 -13.27 10.82 -4.51
N ALA A 283 -12.91 11.68 -3.56
CA ALA A 283 -11.94 11.39 -2.52
C ALA A 283 -12.46 10.32 -1.54
N ILE A 284 -13.73 10.37 -1.17
CA ILE A 284 -14.38 9.32 -0.36
C ILE A 284 -14.32 7.97 -1.09
N ILE A 285 -14.72 7.94 -2.37
CA ILE A 285 -14.64 6.72 -3.20
C ILE A 285 -13.21 6.19 -3.27
N CYS A 286 -12.24 7.10 -3.39
CA CYS A 286 -10.83 6.75 -3.42
C CYS A 286 -10.39 6.07 -2.12
N CYS A 287 -10.69 6.67 -0.97
CA CYS A 287 -10.35 6.11 0.34
C CYS A 287 -11.02 4.76 0.58
N LEU A 288 -12.33 4.63 0.28
CA LEU A 288 -13.08 3.39 0.46
C LEU A 288 -12.58 2.27 -0.46
N GLY A 289 -12.23 2.59 -1.71
CA GLY A 289 -11.64 1.62 -2.63
C GLY A 289 -10.29 1.12 -2.11
N SER A 290 -9.37 2.02 -1.77
CA SER A 290 -8.07 1.62 -1.21
C SER A 290 -8.21 0.85 0.10
N PHE A 291 -9.14 1.24 0.98
CA PHE A 291 -9.44 0.51 2.20
C PHE A 291 -9.93 -0.91 1.92
N ASN A 292 -10.80 -1.10 0.91
CA ASN A 292 -11.23 -2.43 0.49
C ASN A 292 -10.06 -3.28 -0.01
N GLY A 293 -9.21 -2.73 -0.86
CA GLY A 293 -8.04 -3.43 -1.38
C GLY A 293 -7.05 -3.83 -0.28
N TRP A 294 -6.73 -2.93 0.66
CA TRP A 294 -5.87 -3.25 1.80
C TRP A 294 -6.53 -4.23 2.79
N THR A 295 -7.87 -4.23 2.93
CA THR A 295 -8.60 -5.24 3.71
C THR A 295 -8.49 -6.61 3.07
N MET A 296 -8.57 -6.72 1.74
CA MET A 296 -8.28 -7.97 1.03
C MET A 296 -6.87 -8.48 1.31
N VAL A 297 -5.89 -7.59 1.30
CA VAL A 297 -4.47 -7.89 1.50
C VAL A 297 -4.19 -8.35 2.93
N VAL A 298 -4.65 -7.60 3.95
CA VAL A 298 -4.34 -7.88 5.36
C VAL A 298 -4.83 -9.26 5.82
N GLY A 299 -6.01 -9.67 5.35
CA GLY A 299 -6.54 -11.00 5.63
C GLY A 299 -5.68 -12.13 5.04
N ARG A 300 -5.16 -11.93 3.81
CA ARG A 300 -4.31 -12.92 3.12
C ARG A 300 -2.88 -12.96 3.63
N ILE A 301 -2.34 -11.83 4.11
CA ILE A 301 -1.03 -11.81 4.78
C ILE A 301 -1.07 -12.75 5.99
N ALA A 302 -2.04 -12.57 6.89
CA ALA A 302 -2.15 -13.36 8.10
C ALA A 302 -2.44 -14.84 7.80
N GLN A 303 -3.33 -15.12 6.83
CA GLN A 303 -3.61 -16.47 6.35
C GLN A 303 -2.34 -17.13 5.78
N GLY A 304 -1.67 -16.50 4.81
CA GLY A 304 -0.47 -17.05 4.16
C GLY A 304 0.68 -17.26 5.15
N ALA A 305 0.81 -16.38 6.14
CA ALA A 305 1.77 -16.56 7.23
C ALA A 305 1.43 -17.78 8.10
N ALA A 306 0.15 -18.04 8.38
CA ALA A 306 -0.28 -19.21 9.14
C ALA A 306 -0.14 -20.51 8.33
N ASP A 307 -0.40 -20.49 7.02
CA ASP A 307 -0.18 -21.62 6.11
C ASP A 307 1.29 -22.05 6.10
N GLN A 308 2.21 -21.07 6.21
CA GLN A 308 3.66 -21.31 6.33
C GLN A 308 4.13 -21.57 7.77
N LYS A 309 3.22 -21.73 8.72
CA LYS A 309 3.49 -21.95 10.16
C LYS A 309 4.25 -20.79 10.82
N LEU A 310 4.16 -19.60 10.26
CA LEU A 310 4.74 -18.37 10.84
C LEU A 310 3.79 -17.77 11.89
N PHE A 311 2.48 -17.85 11.66
CA PHE A 311 1.42 -17.36 12.54
C PHE A 311 0.61 -18.52 13.15
N PRO A 312 -0.19 -18.25 14.24
CA PRO A 312 -1.07 -19.23 14.83
C PRO A 312 -2.04 -19.86 13.81
N SER A 313 -2.27 -21.16 13.93
CA SER A 313 -3.02 -21.96 12.96
C SER A 313 -4.48 -21.52 12.77
N PHE A 314 -5.07 -20.78 13.72
CA PHE A 314 -6.44 -20.28 13.56
C PHE A 314 -6.53 -19.19 12.45
N PHE A 315 -5.45 -18.48 12.13
CA PHE A 315 -5.39 -17.56 10.98
C PHE A 315 -5.46 -18.28 9.63
N ALA A 316 -5.06 -19.56 9.55
CA ALA A 316 -5.14 -20.35 8.31
C ALA A 316 -6.57 -20.82 8.00
N LYS A 317 -7.50 -20.74 8.98
CA LYS A 317 -8.88 -21.23 8.79
C LYS A 317 -9.62 -20.35 7.78
N THR A 318 -10.20 -21.02 6.78
CA THR A 318 -11.06 -20.40 5.76
C THR A 318 -12.48 -20.95 5.85
N ASP A 319 -13.44 -20.16 5.37
CA ASP A 319 -14.81 -20.61 5.17
C ASP A 319 -14.91 -21.52 3.91
N LYS A 320 -16.15 -21.99 3.62
CA LYS A 320 -16.45 -22.81 2.42
C LYS A 320 -16.09 -22.13 1.09
N ASN A 321 -15.94 -20.81 1.10
CA ASN A 321 -15.59 -20.00 -0.07
C ASN A 321 -14.08 -19.74 -0.16
N GLY A 322 -13.26 -20.22 0.79
CA GLY A 322 -11.84 -19.94 0.87
C GLY A 322 -11.52 -18.57 1.49
N THR A 323 -12.48 -17.92 2.17
CA THR A 323 -12.29 -16.62 2.79
C THR A 323 -11.71 -16.77 4.19
N PRO A 324 -10.62 -16.07 4.56
CA PRO A 324 -10.00 -16.14 5.88
C PRO A 324 -10.72 -15.22 6.88
N VAL A 325 -11.96 -15.59 7.26
CA VAL A 325 -12.86 -14.77 8.08
C VAL A 325 -12.21 -14.38 9.42
N ILE A 326 -11.54 -15.31 10.08
CA ILE A 326 -10.89 -15.06 11.38
C ILE A 326 -9.76 -14.04 11.21
N SER A 327 -8.95 -14.18 10.16
CA SER A 327 -7.87 -13.23 9.84
C SER A 327 -8.40 -11.81 9.59
N LEU A 328 -9.51 -11.69 8.84
CA LEU A 328 -10.17 -10.41 8.57
C LEU A 328 -10.70 -9.77 9.85
N LEU A 329 -11.41 -10.53 10.69
CA LEU A 329 -12.00 -10.01 11.93
C LEU A 329 -10.93 -9.57 12.95
N ILE A 330 -9.87 -10.36 13.14
CA ILE A 330 -8.78 -9.98 14.03
C ILE A 330 -8.07 -8.72 13.51
N SER A 331 -7.78 -8.66 12.21
CA SER A 331 -7.13 -7.48 11.62
C SER A 331 -8.01 -6.22 11.74
N ALA A 332 -9.32 -6.35 11.53
CA ALA A 332 -10.28 -5.26 11.75
C ALA A 332 -10.31 -4.83 13.23
N SER A 333 -10.25 -5.78 14.17
CA SER A 333 -10.18 -5.46 15.61
C SER A 333 -8.88 -4.74 15.98
N CYS A 334 -7.75 -5.09 15.35
CA CYS A 334 -6.48 -4.39 15.54
C CYS A 334 -6.50 -2.93 15.02
N THR A 335 -7.41 -2.59 14.11
CA THR A 335 -7.59 -1.22 13.61
C THR A 335 -8.29 -0.31 14.64
N LEU A 336 -9.12 -0.86 15.54
CA LEU A 336 -9.93 -0.07 16.48
C LEU A 336 -9.13 0.88 17.38
N PRO A 337 -8.00 0.48 18.01
CA PRO A 337 -7.21 1.40 18.84
C PRO A 337 -6.73 2.63 18.07
N MET A 338 -6.40 2.47 16.78
CA MET A 338 -5.96 3.57 15.92
C MET A 338 -7.09 4.56 15.64
N LEU A 339 -8.33 4.06 15.43
CA LEU A 339 -9.50 4.92 15.25
C LEU A 339 -9.82 5.70 16.52
N ILE A 340 -9.68 5.09 17.70
CA ILE A 340 -9.87 5.79 18.98
C ILE A 340 -8.79 6.86 19.17
N LEU A 341 -7.55 6.56 18.81
CA LEU A 341 -6.43 7.50 18.89
C LEU A 341 -6.63 8.73 18.01
N SER A 342 -7.22 8.58 16.81
CA SER A 342 -7.45 9.67 15.86
C SER A 342 -8.51 10.68 16.30
N LEU A 343 -9.42 10.29 17.21
CA LEU A 343 -10.48 11.18 17.72
C LEU A 343 -9.99 12.24 18.72
N ARG A 344 -8.80 12.07 19.24
CA ARG A 344 -8.24 12.95 20.26
C ARG A 344 -7.25 13.92 19.62
N GLU A 345 -7.56 15.21 19.64
CA GLU A 345 -6.70 16.25 19.07
C GLU A 345 -5.30 16.25 19.66
N ASP A 346 -5.16 15.95 20.96
CA ASP A 346 -3.88 15.82 21.66
C ASP A 346 -3.05 14.60 21.19
N LEU A 347 -3.67 13.62 20.50
CA LEU A 347 -3.04 12.38 20.04
C LEU A 347 -2.87 12.29 18.50
N ILE A 348 -3.30 13.29 17.72
CA ILE A 348 -3.16 13.31 16.25
C ILE A 348 -1.69 13.19 15.83
N SER A 349 -0.77 13.83 16.57
CA SER A 349 0.66 13.72 16.27
C SER A 349 1.19 12.30 16.44
N GLN A 350 0.68 11.54 17.41
CA GLN A 350 1.02 10.13 17.61
C GLN A 350 0.43 9.25 16.49
N PHE A 351 -0.80 9.55 16.05
CA PHE A 351 -1.42 8.87 14.92
C PHE A 351 -0.59 9.03 13.64
N ASN A 352 -0.20 10.27 13.30
CA ASN A 352 0.64 10.55 12.15
C ASN A 352 2.02 9.89 12.27
N LEU A 353 2.63 9.93 13.46
CA LEU A 353 3.91 9.26 13.72
C LEU A 353 3.84 7.75 13.44
N ILE A 354 2.76 7.07 13.84
CA ILE A 354 2.60 5.63 13.59
C ILE A 354 2.46 5.35 12.09
N ILE A 355 1.82 6.23 11.34
CA ILE A 355 1.76 6.14 9.87
C ILE A 355 3.14 6.27 9.25
N ASP A 356 3.93 7.28 9.66
CA ASP A 356 5.29 7.50 9.15
C ASP A 356 6.23 6.33 9.47
N VAL A 357 6.08 5.74 10.67
CA VAL A 357 6.80 4.52 11.06
C VAL A 357 6.42 3.35 10.16
N SER A 358 5.14 3.23 9.79
CA SER A 358 4.66 2.16 8.89
C SER A 358 5.26 2.29 7.49
N ILE A 359 5.44 3.51 6.97
CA ILE A 359 6.13 3.77 5.69
C ILE A 359 7.58 3.29 5.76
N THR A 360 8.27 3.62 6.85
CA THR A 360 9.67 3.18 7.03
C THR A 360 9.76 1.66 7.15
N LEU A 361 8.79 1.04 7.81
CA LEU A 361 8.72 -0.41 7.97
C LEU A 361 8.56 -1.15 6.63
N ILE A 362 7.71 -0.65 5.71
CA ILE A 362 7.56 -1.29 4.40
C ILE A 362 8.85 -1.21 3.58
N LEU A 363 9.62 -0.14 3.71
CA LEU A 363 10.92 -0.01 3.04
C LEU A 363 11.92 -1.06 3.53
N LEU A 364 11.94 -1.38 4.83
CA LEU A 364 12.75 -2.47 5.38
C LEU A 364 12.31 -3.84 4.81
N ILE A 365 11.00 -4.04 4.65
CA ILE A 365 10.44 -5.25 4.03
C ILE A 365 10.85 -5.33 2.55
N TYR A 366 10.79 -4.23 1.81
CA TYR A 366 11.23 -4.20 0.41
C TYR A 366 12.72 -4.51 0.28
N ALA A 367 13.57 -3.97 1.16
CA ALA A 367 14.99 -4.34 1.20
C ALA A 367 15.18 -5.85 1.40
N ALA A 368 14.46 -6.47 2.35
CA ALA A 368 14.51 -7.90 2.58
C ALA A 368 14.06 -8.70 1.33
N CYS A 369 13.03 -8.23 0.60
CA CYS A 369 12.58 -8.85 -0.65
C CYS A 369 13.61 -8.74 -1.77
N ILE A 370 14.33 -7.61 -1.89
CA ILE A 370 15.39 -7.46 -2.90
C ILE A 370 16.55 -8.43 -2.60
N PHE A 371 16.94 -8.57 -1.33
CA PHE A 371 17.95 -9.59 -0.95
C PHE A 371 17.45 -11.01 -1.22
N ALA A 372 16.16 -11.28 -0.97
CA ALA A 372 15.54 -12.56 -1.33
C ALA A 372 15.61 -12.81 -2.84
N PHE A 373 15.30 -11.81 -3.67
CA PHE A 373 15.41 -11.88 -5.12
C PHE A 373 16.84 -12.27 -5.55
N PHE A 374 17.87 -11.59 -5.07
CA PHE A 374 19.24 -11.92 -5.41
C PHE A 374 19.60 -13.36 -5.01
N LYS A 375 19.17 -13.81 -3.83
CA LYS A 375 19.45 -15.17 -3.36
C LYS A 375 18.71 -16.25 -4.15
N LEU A 376 17.45 -16.03 -4.48
CA LEU A 376 16.62 -17.02 -5.19
C LEU A 376 17.02 -17.16 -6.66
N PHE A 377 17.49 -16.07 -7.27
CA PHE A 377 17.80 -16.04 -8.70
C PHE A 377 19.29 -16.08 -9.04
N TYR A 378 20.20 -16.15 -8.05
CA TYR A 378 21.63 -16.02 -8.29
C TYR A 378 22.21 -16.93 -9.41
N LYS A 379 21.66 -18.14 -9.60
CA LYS A 379 22.08 -19.08 -10.66
C LYS A 379 21.59 -18.71 -12.06
N LYS A 380 20.56 -17.88 -12.16
CA LYS A 380 19.92 -17.46 -13.42
C LYS A 380 19.98 -15.96 -13.64
N ILE A 381 20.77 -15.26 -12.82
CA ILE A 381 20.82 -13.81 -12.82
C ILE A 381 21.52 -13.31 -14.08
N GLN A 382 20.92 -12.36 -14.77
CA GLN A 382 21.46 -11.67 -15.94
C GLN A 382 21.90 -10.26 -15.53
N ALA A 383 22.71 -9.58 -16.33
CA ALA A 383 23.18 -8.23 -16.04
C ALA A 383 22.04 -7.24 -15.78
N GLN A 384 20.94 -7.33 -16.53
CA GLN A 384 19.74 -6.50 -16.31
C GLN A 384 19.09 -6.75 -14.94
N HIS A 385 19.05 -7.99 -14.45
CA HIS A 385 18.53 -8.33 -13.13
C HIS A 385 19.37 -7.70 -12.02
N ILE A 386 20.70 -7.70 -12.21
CA ILE A 386 21.66 -7.09 -11.27
C ILE A 386 21.45 -5.56 -11.26
N ALA A 387 21.39 -4.94 -12.44
CA ALA A 387 21.21 -3.50 -12.57
C ALA A 387 19.89 -3.01 -11.91
N ILE A 388 18.77 -3.68 -12.19
CA ILE A 388 17.47 -3.36 -11.59
C ILE A 388 17.50 -3.61 -10.08
N GLY A 389 18.09 -4.72 -9.63
CA GLY A 389 18.21 -5.04 -8.20
C GLY A 389 19.05 -4.03 -7.43
N ILE A 390 20.20 -3.61 -7.97
CA ILE A 390 21.05 -2.57 -7.37
C ILE A 390 20.32 -1.23 -7.37
N GLY A 391 19.69 -0.83 -8.49
CA GLY A 391 18.90 0.40 -8.57
C GLY A 391 17.78 0.42 -7.53
N SER A 392 17.07 -0.71 -7.34
CA SER A 392 16.04 -0.85 -6.31
C SER A 392 16.61 -0.74 -4.89
N LEU A 393 17.79 -1.33 -4.61
CA LEU A 393 18.47 -1.18 -3.32
C LEU A 393 18.88 0.26 -3.06
N CYS A 394 19.47 0.93 -4.05
CA CYS A 394 19.85 2.34 -3.94
C CYS A 394 18.61 3.20 -3.64
N PHE A 395 17.49 2.98 -4.34
CA PHE A 395 16.22 3.68 -4.09
C PHE A 395 15.71 3.42 -2.68
N VAL A 396 15.63 2.16 -2.24
CA VAL A 396 15.11 1.80 -0.91
C VAL A 396 16.01 2.33 0.20
N PHE A 397 17.34 2.21 0.09
CA PHE A 397 18.25 2.73 1.11
C PHE A 397 18.28 4.25 1.17
N PHE A 398 18.20 4.92 0.02
CA PHE A 398 18.02 6.38 -0.01
C PHE A 398 16.73 6.79 0.72
N SER A 399 15.64 6.06 0.48
CA SER A 399 14.34 6.31 1.11
C SER A 399 14.35 6.08 2.62
N ILE A 400 15.01 5.00 3.09
CA ILE A 400 15.21 4.72 4.52
C ILE A 400 16.07 5.82 5.17
N TRP A 401 17.14 6.26 4.48
CA TRP A 401 17.97 7.36 4.98
C TRP A 401 17.17 8.68 5.04
N ALA A 402 16.31 8.95 4.05
CA ALA A 402 15.44 10.12 4.03
C ALA A 402 14.42 10.14 5.17
N ALA A 403 13.93 8.96 5.60
CA ALA A 403 13.04 8.82 6.77
C ALA A 403 13.70 9.25 8.09
N GLY A 404 15.03 9.12 8.20
CA GLY A 404 15.81 9.49 9.36
C GLY A 404 15.87 8.40 10.44
N ILE A 405 16.89 8.51 11.30
CA ILE A 405 17.21 7.48 12.30
C ILE A 405 16.07 7.23 13.30
N LYS A 406 15.31 8.26 13.65
CA LYS A 406 14.17 8.13 14.59
C LYS A 406 13.12 7.17 14.04
N MET A 407 12.73 7.30 12.76
CA MET A 407 11.73 6.44 12.14
C MET A 407 12.24 5.00 12.00
N ILE A 408 13.52 4.82 11.67
CA ILE A 408 14.15 3.49 11.62
C ILE A 408 14.07 2.81 12.99
N MET A 409 14.46 3.49 14.06
CA MET A 409 14.43 2.93 15.42
C MET A 409 13.01 2.56 15.86
N LEU A 410 12.03 3.42 15.59
CA LEU A 410 10.62 3.13 15.90
C LEU A 410 10.07 1.96 15.08
N SER A 411 10.44 1.84 13.81
CA SER A 411 10.07 0.69 12.97
C SER A 411 10.65 -0.62 13.49
N LEU A 412 11.90 -0.61 13.99
CA LEU A 412 12.52 -1.78 14.63
C LEU A 412 11.81 -2.14 15.94
N ILE A 413 11.39 -1.15 16.74
CA ILE A 413 10.59 -1.38 17.95
C ILE A 413 9.26 -2.05 17.58
N LEU A 414 8.58 -1.56 16.53
CA LEU A 414 7.33 -2.14 16.05
C LEU A 414 7.49 -3.59 15.59
N LEU A 415 8.64 -3.93 14.97
CA LEU A 415 8.99 -5.31 14.67
C LEU A 415 9.17 -6.13 15.96
N ILE A 416 9.92 -5.63 16.94
CA ILE A 416 10.21 -6.35 18.18
C ILE A 416 8.93 -6.64 18.99
N LEU A 417 7.88 -5.83 18.86
CA LEU A 417 6.58 -6.12 19.45
C LEU A 417 5.96 -7.46 18.94
N GLY A 418 6.44 -8.01 17.85
CA GLY A 418 6.10 -9.35 17.39
C GLY A 418 6.76 -10.50 18.18
N LEU A 419 7.75 -10.21 19.02
CA LEU A 419 8.52 -11.24 19.73
C LEU A 419 7.67 -12.19 20.58
N PRO A 420 6.66 -11.74 21.35
CA PRO A 420 5.83 -12.65 22.14
C PRO A 420 5.12 -13.71 21.27
N MET A 421 4.54 -13.28 20.16
CA MET A 421 3.85 -14.19 19.23
C MET A 421 4.84 -15.17 18.56
N TYR A 422 6.04 -14.69 18.20
CA TYR A 422 7.12 -15.54 17.68
C TYR A 422 7.51 -16.65 18.66
N LEU A 423 7.73 -16.29 19.93
CA LEU A 423 8.12 -17.24 20.98
C LEU A 423 7.01 -18.27 21.27
N LEU A 424 5.76 -17.85 21.27
CA LEU A 424 4.60 -18.75 21.42
C LEU A 424 4.54 -19.77 20.27
N GLN A 425 4.71 -19.31 19.03
CA GLN A 425 4.71 -20.19 17.86
C GLN A 425 5.85 -21.20 17.91
N ARG A 426 7.04 -20.78 18.27
CA ARG A 426 8.21 -21.65 18.38
C ARG A 426 8.02 -22.70 19.48
N LYS A 427 7.44 -22.34 20.61
CA LYS A 427 7.12 -23.27 21.69
C LYS A 427 6.11 -24.35 21.23
N HIS A 428 5.05 -23.97 20.54
CA HIS A 428 4.07 -24.92 19.99
C HIS A 428 4.67 -25.86 18.93
N ALA A 429 5.59 -25.35 18.08
CA ALA A 429 6.28 -26.18 17.11
C ALA A 429 7.16 -27.24 17.82
N LEU A 430 7.91 -26.85 18.87
CA LEU A 430 8.74 -27.74 19.65
C LEU A 430 7.94 -28.85 20.36
N TYR A 431 6.81 -28.49 20.98
CA TYR A 431 5.92 -29.47 21.62
C TYR A 431 5.35 -30.49 20.62
N ARG A 432 5.04 -30.09 19.40
CA ARG A 432 4.55 -31.02 18.37
C ARG A 432 5.65 -32.00 17.93
N THR A 433 6.87 -31.55 17.78
CA THR A 433 8.02 -32.41 17.40
C THR A 433 8.30 -33.43 18.50
N LEU A 434 8.32 -33.02 19.76
CA LEU A 434 8.53 -33.91 20.90
C LEU A 434 7.41 -34.97 21.04
N ASN A 435 6.15 -34.57 20.84
CA ASN A 435 5.02 -35.52 20.92
C ASN A 435 5.00 -36.51 19.73
N THR A 436 5.47 -36.13 18.54
CA THR A 436 5.59 -37.06 17.40
C THR A 436 6.76 -38.04 17.57
N GLU A 437 7.81 -37.67 18.30
CA GLU A 437 8.91 -38.58 18.64
C GLU A 437 8.57 -39.53 19.80
N LEU A 438 7.65 -39.14 20.71
CA LEU A 438 7.23 -39.93 21.87
C LEU A 438 6.04 -40.90 21.56
N THR A 439 5.40 -40.80 20.40
CA THR A 439 4.42 -41.76 19.90
C THR A 439 4.98 -42.45 18.66
N PRO A 440 5.89 -43.46 18.80
CA PRO A 440 6.22 -44.31 17.68
C PRO A 440 4.99 -45.14 17.35
N ASN A 441 4.65 -45.23 16.05
CA ASN A 441 3.53 -45.97 15.49
C ASN A 441 3.29 -47.28 16.25
N THR A 442 2.22 -47.34 17.06
CA THR A 442 1.58 -48.58 17.45
C THR A 442 0.55 -48.98 16.42
#